data_e21fc69facfff05d27da87711cbd1c45
#
_entry.id   e21fc69facfff05d27da87711cbd1c45
#
_cell.length_a   1.000
_cell.length_b   1.000
_cell.length_c   1.000
_cell.angle_alpha   90.00
_cell.angle_beta   90.00
_cell.angle_gamma   90.00
#
_symmetry.space_group_name_H-M   'P 1'
#
loop_
_entity.id
_entity.type
_entity.pdbx_description
1 polymer ?
#
loop_
_entity_poly.entity_id
_entity_poly.type
_entity_poly.pdbx_seq_one_letter_code
_entity_poly.pdbx_strand_id
1 'polypeptide(L)'
;MIDYSNIFVKEGLTYEAYRNLINERLAAGKTTGADESEAMLHYTKMNVHRMGRVDKSIELNEEFLSILKELKNDYRLLVISEGWCGDAAQIVPVFNMIAKAAPENFDLRFVLRDQQPDLIDAHLTNGGRSIPVLLILNGQGEVMFKWGPRPALVKPLLADWNKESDDIMVTAEKLHGWYAKDKTRSTQLELMELFKTLN
;
A
#
# COMPACT_ATOMS: atom_id res chain seq x y z
N MET A 1 -22.12 -10.38 1.52
CA MET A 1 -21.76 -9.10 0.86
C MET A 1 -20.84 -8.35 1.82
N ILE A 2 -19.71 -7.80 1.34
CA ILE A 2 -18.76 -7.08 2.18
C ILE A 2 -19.32 -5.70 2.51
N ASP A 3 -19.32 -5.35 3.79
CA ASP A 3 -19.66 -4.00 4.24
C ASP A 3 -18.38 -3.16 4.40
N TYR A 4 -17.95 -2.54 3.30
CA TYR A 4 -16.75 -1.71 3.27
C TYR A 4 -16.82 -0.52 4.22
N SER A 5 -17.98 0.08 4.40
CA SER A 5 -18.17 1.21 5.31
C SER A 5 -17.96 0.81 6.77
N ASN A 6 -18.48 -0.35 7.17
CA ASN A 6 -18.28 -0.87 8.52
C ASN A 6 -16.82 -1.24 8.77
N ILE A 7 -16.17 -1.93 7.82
CA ILE A 7 -14.73 -2.26 7.90
C ILE A 7 -13.90 -0.98 8.03
N PHE A 8 -14.17 0.03 7.19
CA PHE A 8 -13.46 1.29 7.20
C PHE A 8 -13.54 1.99 8.56
N VAL A 9 -14.74 2.06 9.15
CA VAL A 9 -14.98 2.81 10.39
C VAL A 9 -14.50 2.05 11.62
N LYS A 10 -14.74 0.73 11.69
CA LYS A 10 -14.48 -0.05 12.90
C LYS A 10 -13.12 -0.73 12.94
N GLU A 11 -12.64 -1.18 11.78
CA GLU A 11 -11.39 -1.96 11.69
C GLU A 11 -10.23 -1.13 11.10
N GLY A 12 -10.56 0.01 10.50
CA GLY A 12 -9.59 0.84 9.79
C GLY A 12 -8.65 1.60 10.71
N LEU A 13 -7.36 1.35 10.60
CA LEU A 13 -6.29 2.07 11.31
C LEU A 13 -5.90 3.34 10.53
N THR A 14 -5.63 4.43 11.21
CA THR A 14 -4.91 5.56 10.60
C THR A 14 -3.50 5.12 10.19
N TYR A 15 -2.83 5.88 9.33
CA TYR A 15 -1.45 5.60 8.97
C TYR A 15 -0.52 5.53 10.18
N GLU A 16 -0.68 6.46 11.11
CA GLU A 16 0.09 6.50 12.35
C GLU A 16 -0.17 5.25 13.22
N ALA A 17 -1.45 4.88 13.41
CA ALA A 17 -1.81 3.69 14.16
C ALA A 17 -1.27 2.41 13.50
N TYR A 18 -1.34 2.30 12.17
CA TYR A 18 -0.76 1.20 11.42
C TYR A 18 0.77 1.09 11.63
N ARG A 19 1.49 2.23 11.56
CA ARG A 19 2.95 2.28 11.78
C ARG A 19 3.31 1.91 13.23
N ASN A 20 2.54 2.40 14.20
CA ASN A 20 2.73 2.10 15.61
C ASN A 20 2.49 0.61 15.89
N LEU A 21 1.43 0.02 15.35
CA LEU A 21 1.14 -1.41 15.46
C LEU A 21 2.32 -2.27 14.96
N ILE A 22 2.91 -1.94 13.79
CA ILE A 22 4.07 -2.66 13.26
C ILE A 22 5.25 -2.58 14.25
N ASN A 23 5.53 -1.40 14.79
CA ASN A 23 6.64 -1.18 15.73
C ASN A 23 6.41 -1.93 17.07
N GLU A 24 5.20 -1.89 17.61
CA GLU A 24 4.82 -2.61 18.82
C GLU A 24 4.96 -4.11 18.65
N ARG A 25 4.48 -4.65 17.51
CA ARG A 25 4.63 -6.07 17.18
C ARG A 25 6.09 -6.47 17.10
N LEU A 26 6.92 -5.71 16.39
CA LEU A 26 8.36 -5.97 16.30
C LEU A 26 9.07 -5.92 17.66
N ALA A 27 8.71 -4.95 18.52
CA ALA A 27 9.26 -4.86 19.87
C ALA A 27 8.88 -6.08 20.74
N ALA A 28 7.73 -6.70 20.45
CA ALA A 28 7.28 -7.94 21.09
C ALA A 28 7.81 -9.22 20.41
N GLY A 29 8.72 -9.12 19.42
CA GLY A 29 9.23 -10.27 18.68
C GLY A 29 8.18 -10.89 17.74
N LYS A 30 7.25 -10.09 17.21
CA LYS A 30 6.13 -10.52 16.35
C LYS A 30 6.06 -9.72 15.07
N THR A 31 5.44 -10.30 14.04
CA THR A 31 5.01 -9.57 12.84
C THR A 31 3.52 -9.19 12.93
N THR A 32 2.98 -8.51 11.92
CA THR A 32 1.53 -8.29 11.81
C THR A 32 0.79 -9.52 11.26
N GLY A 33 1.50 -10.46 10.65
CA GLY A 33 0.96 -11.73 10.12
C GLY A 33 1.18 -12.92 11.07
N ALA A 34 0.89 -14.11 10.56
CA ALA A 34 1.02 -15.36 11.33
C ALA A 34 2.47 -15.90 11.37
N ASP A 35 3.32 -15.52 10.43
CA ASP A 35 4.73 -15.94 10.40
C ASP A 35 5.58 -15.03 11.28
N GLU A 36 6.06 -15.59 12.38
CA GLU A 36 6.91 -14.93 13.38
C GLU A 36 8.37 -15.43 13.34
N SER A 37 8.79 -16.07 12.22
CA SER A 37 10.17 -16.53 12.04
C SER A 37 11.18 -15.38 12.14
N GLU A 38 12.42 -15.69 12.56
CA GLU A 38 13.51 -14.70 12.62
C GLU A 38 13.75 -14.00 11.27
N ALA A 39 13.63 -14.75 10.17
CA ALA A 39 13.76 -14.20 8.82
C ALA A 39 12.64 -13.18 8.53
N MET A 40 11.41 -13.48 8.90
CA MET A 40 10.27 -12.58 8.68
C MET A 40 10.31 -11.34 9.60
N LEU A 41 10.74 -11.51 10.84
CA LEU A 41 11.01 -10.40 11.77
C LEU A 41 12.08 -9.46 11.22
N HIS A 42 13.21 -10.02 10.75
CA HIS A 42 14.30 -9.24 10.14
C HIS A 42 13.80 -8.48 8.91
N TYR A 43 13.03 -9.14 8.04
CA TYR A 43 12.46 -8.52 6.84
C TYR A 43 11.49 -7.40 7.17
N THR A 44 10.61 -7.60 8.17
CA THR A 44 9.68 -6.56 8.66
C THR A 44 10.44 -5.36 9.24
N LYS A 45 11.53 -5.60 9.98
CA LYS A 45 12.40 -4.52 10.47
C LYS A 45 13.01 -3.70 9.33
N MET A 46 13.48 -4.36 8.26
CA MET A 46 13.94 -3.64 7.07
C MET A 46 12.81 -2.82 6.42
N ASN A 47 11.58 -3.33 6.40
CA ASN A 47 10.43 -2.62 5.85
C ASN A 47 10.08 -1.35 6.65
N VAL A 48 10.20 -1.37 7.98
CA VAL A 48 10.06 -0.17 8.81
C VAL A 48 11.06 0.91 8.39
N HIS A 49 12.32 0.54 8.15
CA HIS A 49 13.33 1.48 7.65
C HIS A 49 13.01 1.97 6.22
N ARG A 50 12.52 1.09 5.33
CA ARG A 50 12.11 1.46 3.97
C ARG A 50 10.97 2.47 3.98
N MET A 51 9.90 2.20 4.78
CA MET A 51 8.79 3.15 4.96
C MET A 51 9.29 4.50 5.48
N GLY A 52 10.12 4.50 6.53
CA GLY A 52 10.68 5.74 7.09
C GLY A 52 11.57 6.51 6.12
N ARG A 53 12.27 5.83 5.21
CA ARG A 53 13.02 6.50 4.13
C ARG A 53 12.07 7.16 3.14
N VAL A 54 11.04 6.44 2.68
CA VAL A 54 10.07 6.99 1.73
C VAL A 54 9.32 8.16 2.37
N ASP A 55 8.83 8.03 3.60
CA ASP A 55 8.16 9.13 4.34
C ASP A 55 8.96 10.44 4.35
N LYS A 56 10.30 10.32 4.45
CA LYS A 56 11.20 11.49 4.53
C LYS A 56 11.55 12.09 3.17
N SER A 57 11.47 11.30 2.10
CA SER A 57 11.98 11.68 0.78
C SER A 57 10.92 11.84 -0.29
N ILE A 58 9.66 11.47 0.01
CA ILE A 58 8.59 11.55 -0.96
C ILE A 58 8.15 13.01 -1.17
N GLU A 59 8.04 13.37 -2.43
CA GLU A 59 7.44 14.62 -2.89
C GLU A 59 6.44 14.26 -3.98
N LEU A 60 5.21 14.79 -3.90
CA LEU A 60 4.24 14.66 -4.98
C LEU A 60 4.61 15.62 -6.11
N ASN A 61 4.48 15.15 -7.34
CA ASN A 61 4.72 16.03 -8.48
C ASN A 61 3.64 17.14 -8.58
N GLU A 62 3.99 18.26 -9.23
CA GLU A 62 3.13 19.44 -9.30
C GLU A 62 1.81 19.18 -10.05
N GLU A 63 1.85 18.35 -11.11
CA GLU A 63 0.64 17.98 -11.84
C GLU A 63 -0.31 17.18 -10.94
N PHE A 64 0.22 16.25 -10.14
CA PHE A 64 -0.59 15.47 -9.20
C PHE A 64 -1.23 16.38 -8.13
N LEU A 65 -0.45 17.32 -7.57
CA LEU A 65 -0.96 18.30 -6.61
C LEU A 65 -2.08 19.17 -7.22
N SER A 66 -1.98 19.52 -8.49
CA SER A 66 -3.04 20.27 -9.20
C SER A 66 -4.31 19.45 -9.32
N ILE A 67 -4.20 18.17 -9.70
CA ILE A 67 -5.36 17.25 -9.81
C ILE A 67 -6.04 17.07 -8.44
N LEU A 68 -5.27 16.90 -7.37
CA LEU A 68 -5.82 16.75 -6.02
C LEU A 68 -6.62 17.99 -5.58
N LYS A 69 -6.19 19.19 -5.96
CA LYS A 69 -6.91 20.44 -5.66
C LYS A 69 -8.22 20.60 -6.44
N GLU A 70 -8.37 19.91 -7.57
CA GLU A 70 -9.57 19.97 -8.42
C GLU A 70 -10.63 18.94 -8.02
N LEU A 71 -10.35 18.07 -7.04
CA LEU A 71 -11.30 17.10 -6.54
C LEU A 71 -12.51 17.78 -5.89
N LYS A 72 -13.72 17.32 -6.26
CA LYS A 72 -14.99 17.91 -5.81
C LYS A 72 -15.72 17.07 -4.77
N ASN A 73 -15.35 15.80 -4.68
CA ASN A 73 -16.03 14.84 -3.84
C ASN A 73 -15.07 14.29 -2.77
N ASP A 74 -15.67 13.70 -1.74
CA ASP A 74 -14.96 13.03 -0.67
C ASP A 74 -14.89 11.53 -0.96
N TYR A 75 -13.72 10.95 -0.69
CA TYR A 75 -13.44 9.54 -0.92
C TYR A 75 -12.81 8.90 0.31
N ARG A 76 -13.08 7.63 0.52
CA ARG A 76 -12.42 6.82 1.51
C ARG A 76 -11.38 5.94 0.83
N LEU A 77 -10.14 6.03 1.29
CA LEU A 77 -9.03 5.22 0.81
C LEU A 77 -8.84 4.05 1.80
N LEU A 78 -9.31 2.86 1.45
CA LEU A 78 -9.13 1.66 2.27
C LEU A 78 -7.98 0.83 1.72
N VAL A 79 -6.95 0.63 2.53
CA VAL A 79 -5.74 -0.09 2.15
C VAL A 79 -5.64 -1.42 2.89
N ILE A 80 -5.59 -2.52 2.13
CA ILE A 80 -5.28 -3.85 2.67
C ILE A 80 -3.77 -4.03 2.62
N SER A 81 -3.14 -4.22 3.77
CA SER A 81 -1.67 -4.25 3.87
C SER A 81 -1.17 -5.14 5.01
N GLU A 82 0.16 -5.29 5.10
CA GLU A 82 0.88 -5.93 6.22
C GLU A 82 2.26 -5.30 6.39
N GLY A 83 2.76 -5.27 7.61
CA GLY A 83 4.09 -4.73 7.92
C GLY A 83 5.24 -5.53 7.30
N TRP A 84 5.05 -6.83 7.10
CA TRP A 84 6.03 -7.71 6.46
C TRP A 84 6.05 -7.59 4.92
N CYS A 85 5.11 -6.89 4.30
CA CYS A 85 5.05 -6.76 2.84
C CYS A 85 6.07 -5.74 2.32
N GLY A 86 6.99 -6.19 1.46
CA GLY A 86 8.02 -5.35 0.88
C GLY A 86 7.49 -4.30 -0.10
N ASP A 87 6.49 -4.63 -0.92
CA ASP A 87 5.82 -3.66 -1.79
C ASP A 87 5.11 -2.59 -0.97
N ALA A 88 4.38 -3.00 0.09
CA ALA A 88 3.71 -2.07 0.99
C ALA A 88 4.68 -1.06 1.61
N ALA A 89 5.88 -1.51 1.99
CA ALA A 89 6.91 -0.63 2.56
C ALA A 89 7.37 0.49 1.63
N GLN A 90 7.19 0.34 0.32
CA GLN A 90 7.57 1.34 -0.68
C GLN A 90 6.38 2.20 -1.14
N ILE A 91 5.15 1.69 -1.01
CA ILE A 91 3.94 2.25 -1.63
C ILE A 91 3.03 2.93 -0.60
N VAL A 92 2.86 2.34 0.58
CA VAL A 92 1.95 2.84 1.61
C VAL A 92 2.24 4.28 2.04
N PRO A 93 3.52 4.72 2.16
CA PRO A 93 3.81 6.13 2.41
C PRO A 93 3.32 7.08 1.30
N VAL A 94 3.22 6.60 0.04
CA VAL A 94 2.68 7.41 -1.08
C VAL A 94 1.19 7.70 -0.85
N PHE A 95 0.42 6.69 -0.45
CA PHE A 95 -1.01 6.87 -0.12
C PHE A 95 -1.20 7.88 1.02
N ASN A 96 -0.36 7.80 2.05
CA ASN A 96 -0.39 8.74 3.16
C ASN A 96 -0.06 10.18 2.71
N MET A 97 0.92 10.36 1.83
CA MET A 97 1.26 11.69 1.31
C MET A 97 0.13 12.27 0.46
N ILE A 98 -0.53 11.46 -0.37
CA ILE A 98 -1.70 11.86 -1.15
C ILE A 98 -2.84 12.30 -0.23
N ALA A 99 -3.18 11.50 0.78
CA ALA A 99 -4.24 11.84 1.72
C ALA A 99 -3.92 13.13 2.50
N LYS A 100 -2.65 13.35 2.87
CA LYS A 100 -2.21 14.60 3.50
C LYS A 100 -2.26 15.82 2.58
N ALA A 101 -2.09 15.63 1.26
CA ALA A 101 -2.13 16.72 0.29
C ALA A 101 -3.56 17.19 -0.03
N ALA A 102 -4.58 16.34 0.22
CA ALA A 102 -6.00 16.68 0.03
C ALA A 102 -6.84 16.13 1.20
N PRO A 103 -6.64 16.64 2.43
CA PRO A 103 -7.27 16.09 3.64
C PRO A 103 -8.79 16.30 3.69
N GLU A 104 -9.30 17.26 2.95
CA GLU A 104 -10.75 17.51 2.83
C GLU A 104 -11.44 16.47 1.93
N ASN A 105 -10.67 15.83 1.01
CA ASN A 105 -11.22 14.88 0.05
C ASN A 105 -10.92 13.41 0.41
N PHE A 106 -9.90 13.16 1.25
CA PHE A 106 -9.47 11.78 1.53
C PHE A 106 -9.42 11.46 3.02
N ASP A 107 -10.18 10.44 3.41
CA ASP A 107 -9.95 9.71 4.66
C ASP A 107 -9.26 8.38 4.34
N LEU A 108 -8.06 8.18 4.90
CA LEU A 108 -7.20 7.02 4.64
C LEU A 108 -7.20 6.07 5.84
N ARG A 109 -7.51 4.79 5.59
CA ARG A 109 -7.47 3.73 6.60
C ARG A 109 -6.76 2.49 6.08
N PHE A 110 -6.13 1.78 7.01
CA PHE A 110 -5.41 0.54 6.78
C PHE A 110 -6.06 -0.60 7.53
N VAL A 111 -6.18 -1.76 6.89
CA VAL A 111 -6.57 -3.01 7.52
C VAL A 111 -5.52 -4.09 7.25
N LEU A 112 -5.34 -5.00 8.20
CA LEU A 112 -4.41 -6.10 8.04
C LEU A 112 -5.04 -7.20 7.19
N ARG A 113 -4.32 -7.66 6.15
CA ARG A 113 -4.76 -8.71 5.23
C ARG A 113 -5.22 -9.98 5.94
N ASP A 114 -4.40 -10.43 6.91
CA ASP A 114 -4.62 -11.71 7.58
C ASP A 114 -5.78 -11.65 8.59
N GLN A 115 -6.20 -10.44 8.97
CA GLN A 115 -7.38 -10.21 9.81
C GLN A 115 -8.67 -10.00 8.98
N GLN A 116 -8.54 -9.81 7.67
CA GLN A 116 -9.65 -9.53 6.76
C GLN A 116 -9.66 -10.50 5.56
N PRO A 117 -9.78 -11.84 5.79
CA PRO A 117 -9.69 -12.84 4.74
C PRO A 117 -10.78 -12.69 3.67
N ASP A 118 -12.01 -12.39 4.05
CA ASP A 118 -13.10 -12.21 3.09
C ASP A 118 -12.89 -10.97 2.22
N LEU A 119 -12.34 -9.92 2.81
CA LEU A 119 -12.04 -8.68 2.08
C LEU A 119 -10.96 -8.91 1.02
N ILE A 120 -9.83 -9.54 1.39
CA ILE A 120 -8.77 -9.79 0.41
C ILE A 120 -9.21 -10.81 -0.64
N ASP A 121 -10.04 -11.79 -0.31
CA ASP A 121 -10.56 -12.79 -1.26
C ASP A 121 -11.48 -12.18 -2.30
N ALA A 122 -12.20 -11.10 -1.98
CA ALA A 122 -12.95 -10.33 -2.96
C ALA A 122 -12.07 -9.45 -3.86
N HIS A 123 -10.78 -9.28 -3.53
CA HIS A 123 -9.86 -8.39 -4.24
C HIS A 123 -8.56 -9.06 -4.68
N LEU A 124 -8.61 -10.34 -5.01
CA LEU A 124 -7.44 -11.10 -5.49
C LEU A 124 -6.77 -10.45 -6.70
N THR A 125 -5.47 -10.62 -6.81
CA THR A 125 -4.68 -10.24 -7.98
C THR A 125 -4.13 -11.51 -8.63
N ASN A 126 -4.58 -11.84 -9.84
CA ASN A 126 -4.26 -13.09 -10.54
C ASN A 126 -4.48 -14.34 -9.68
N GLY A 127 -5.58 -14.36 -8.90
CA GLY A 127 -5.91 -15.46 -8.00
C GLY A 127 -5.15 -15.49 -6.67
N GLY A 128 -4.24 -14.55 -6.44
CA GLY A 128 -3.44 -14.45 -5.21
C GLY A 128 -3.84 -13.31 -4.30
N ARG A 129 -3.66 -13.49 -2.98
CA ARG A 129 -3.87 -12.49 -1.92
C ARG A 129 -2.73 -11.47 -1.86
N SER A 130 -2.35 -10.90 -3.01
CA SER A 130 -1.24 -9.95 -3.12
C SER A 130 -1.60 -8.59 -2.51
N ILE A 131 -0.65 -7.96 -1.82
CA ILE A 131 -0.79 -6.65 -1.15
C ILE A 131 0.43 -5.76 -1.49
N PRO A 132 0.28 -4.41 -1.31
CA PRO A 132 -0.90 -3.70 -0.84
C PRO A 132 -2.02 -3.64 -1.88
N VAL A 133 -3.26 -3.54 -1.42
CA VAL A 133 -4.41 -3.22 -2.27
C VAL A 133 -5.02 -1.92 -1.78
N LEU A 134 -5.13 -0.94 -2.64
CA LEU A 134 -5.87 0.30 -2.40
C LEU A 134 -7.25 0.17 -3.03
N LEU A 135 -8.28 0.38 -2.22
CA LEU A 135 -9.67 0.52 -2.65
C LEU A 135 -10.10 1.98 -2.45
N ILE A 136 -10.62 2.60 -3.49
CA ILE A 136 -11.19 3.93 -3.42
C ILE A 136 -12.70 3.77 -3.34
N LEU A 137 -13.28 4.23 -2.23
CA LEU A 137 -14.71 4.14 -1.97
C LEU A 137 -15.35 5.52 -2.12
N ASN A 138 -16.57 5.55 -2.67
CA ASN A 138 -17.40 6.75 -2.66
C ASN A 138 -18.06 7.01 -1.29
N GLY A 139 -18.83 8.08 -1.18
CA GLY A 139 -19.56 8.44 0.05
C GLY A 139 -20.57 7.38 0.51
N GLN A 140 -21.07 6.52 -0.39
CA GLN A 140 -21.97 5.41 -0.10
C GLN A 140 -21.24 4.14 0.35
N GLY A 141 -19.91 4.14 0.32
CA GLY A 141 -19.07 2.98 0.67
C GLY A 141 -18.94 1.94 -0.45
N GLU A 142 -19.24 2.31 -1.69
CA GLU A 142 -19.06 1.46 -2.86
C GLU A 142 -17.63 1.59 -3.41
N VAL A 143 -17.04 0.46 -3.82
CA VAL A 143 -15.72 0.44 -4.44
C VAL A 143 -15.79 0.99 -5.85
N MET A 144 -15.21 2.15 -6.07
CA MET A 144 -15.10 2.78 -7.39
C MET A 144 -13.88 2.28 -8.14
N PHE A 145 -12.74 2.16 -7.44
CA PHE A 145 -11.47 1.74 -8.03
C PHE A 145 -10.69 0.85 -7.10
N LYS A 146 -9.88 0.00 -7.73
CA LYS A 146 -8.86 -0.83 -7.09
C LYS A 146 -7.52 -0.57 -7.74
N TRP A 147 -6.46 -0.39 -6.92
CA TRP A 147 -5.08 -0.31 -7.39
C TRP A 147 -4.15 -1.21 -6.56
N GLY A 148 -3.09 -1.73 -7.17
CA GLY A 148 -2.07 -2.55 -6.53
C GLY A 148 -1.90 -3.92 -7.21
N PRO A 149 -1.05 -4.79 -6.65
CA PRO A 149 -0.18 -4.56 -5.48
C PRO A 149 1.06 -3.71 -5.77
N ARG A 150 1.36 -3.45 -7.05
CA ARG A 150 2.58 -2.72 -7.48
C ARG A 150 2.38 -2.05 -8.83
N PRO A 151 3.21 -1.05 -9.18
CA PRO A 151 3.15 -0.40 -10.48
C PRO A 151 3.30 -1.38 -11.64
N ALA A 152 2.61 -1.10 -12.75
CA ALA A 152 2.63 -1.95 -13.93
C ALA A 152 4.03 -2.11 -14.53
N LEU A 153 4.84 -1.04 -14.49
CA LEU A 153 6.21 -1.04 -15.03
C LEU A 153 7.13 -2.09 -14.40
N VAL A 154 6.95 -2.44 -13.13
CA VAL A 154 7.81 -3.43 -12.48
C VAL A 154 7.36 -4.88 -12.70
N LYS A 155 6.12 -5.10 -13.14
CA LYS A 155 5.57 -6.45 -13.31
C LYS A 155 6.36 -7.32 -14.31
N PRO A 156 6.69 -6.84 -15.54
CA PRO A 156 7.51 -7.62 -16.48
C PRO A 156 8.93 -7.85 -15.94
N LEU A 157 9.54 -6.85 -15.31
CA LEU A 157 10.87 -6.98 -14.73
C LEU A 157 10.89 -8.07 -13.64
N LEU A 158 9.88 -8.09 -12.77
CA LEU A 158 9.75 -9.11 -11.74
C LEU A 158 9.58 -10.51 -12.34
N ALA A 159 8.80 -10.64 -13.41
CA ALA A 159 8.65 -11.91 -14.13
C ALA A 159 9.98 -12.41 -14.71
N ASP A 160 10.81 -11.51 -15.20
CA ASP A 160 12.13 -11.87 -15.74
C ASP A 160 13.12 -12.20 -14.60
N TRP A 161 13.15 -11.45 -13.53
CA TRP A 161 14.00 -11.75 -12.37
C TRP A 161 13.66 -13.10 -11.72
N ASN A 162 12.37 -13.48 -11.67
CA ASN A 162 11.95 -14.79 -11.17
C ASN A 162 12.38 -15.96 -12.11
N LYS A 163 12.67 -15.70 -13.39
CA LYS A 163 13.25 -16.71 -14.30
C LYS A 163 14.76 -16.84 -14.11
N GLU A 164 15.43 -15.76 -13.67
CA GLU A 164 16.88 -15.74 -13.48
C GLU A 164 17.33 -16.43 -12.19
N SER A 165 16.47 -16.44 -11.16
CA SER A 165 16.79 -17.03 -9.86
C SER A 165 15.53 -17.52 -9.15
N ASP A 166 15.61 -18.74 -8.61
CA ASP A 166 14.59 -19.31 -7.72
C ASP A 166 14.70 -18.75 -6.28
N ASP A 167 15.77 -18.00 -5.96
CA ASP A 167 15.97 -17.39 -4.66
C ASP A 167 15.12 -16.10 -4.54
N ILE A 168 14.09 -16.17 -3.73
CA ILE A 168 13.18 -15.06 -3.43
C ILE A 168 13.94 -13.82 -2.92
N MET A 169 15.05 -14.01 -2.19
CA MET A 169 15.83 -12.90 -1.64
C MET A 169 16.53 -12.11 -2.73
N VAL A 170 17.05 -12.79 -3.76
CA VAL A 170 17.68 -12.15 -4.94
C VAL A 170 16.65 -11.31 -5.69
N THR A 171 15.46 -11.85 -5.92
CA THR A 171 14.38 -11.11 -6.57
C THR A 171 13.91 -9.93 -5.73
N ALA A 172 13.80 -10.11 -4.40
CA ALA A 172 13.42 -9.03 -3.49
C ALA A 172 14.45 -7.89 -3.48
N GLU A 173 15.76 -8.21 -3.51
CA GLU A 173 16.80 -7.20 -3.61
C GLU A 173 16.71 -6.37 -4.89
N LYS A 174 16.54 -7.03 -6.05
CA LYS A 174 16.34 -6.35 -7.34
C LYS A 174 15.10 -5.45 -7.31
N LEU A 175 13.99 -5.95 -6.77
CA LEU A 175 12.74 -5.20 -6.63
C LEU A 175 12.92 -3.95 -5.76
N HIS A 176 13.55 -4.07 -4.60
CA HIS A 176 13.80 -2.91 -3.74
C HIS A 176 14.81 -1.94 -4.33
N GLY A 177 15.79 -2.43 -5.09
CA GLY A 177 16.71 -1.61 -5.88
C GLY A 177 15.98 -0.81 -6.96
N TRP A 178 14.99 -1.42 -7.63
CA TRP A 178 14.13 -0.75 -8.58
C TRP A 178 13.32 0.38 -7.91
N TYR A 179 12.60 0.10 -6.81
CA TYR A 179 11.86 1.12 -6.06
C TYR A 179 12.74 2.30 -5.63
N ALA A 180 13.97 2.02 -5.20
CA ALA A 180 14.90 3.06 -4.78
C ALA A 180 15.29 4.00 -5.95
N LYS A 181 15.40 3.47 -7.17
CA LYS A 181 15.69 4.23 -8.39
C LYS A 181 14.45 4.96 -8.92
N ASP A 182 13.29 4.31 -8.87
CA ASP A 182 12.00 4.86 -9.31
C ASP A 182 11.55 6.05 -8.47
N LYS A 183 11.92 6.08 -7.19
CA LYS A 183 11.57 7.16 -6.25
C LYS A 183 10.07 7.49 -6.24
N THR A 184 9.25 6.47 -6.21
CA THR A 184 7.78 6.50 -6.20
C THR A 184 7.11 7.06 -7.47
N ARG A 185 7.86 7.41 -8.51
CA ARG A 185 7.34 8.05 -9.73
C ARG A 185 6.28 7.20 -10.42
N SER A 186 6.56 5.90 -10.61
CA SER A 186 5.61 5.01 -11.29
C SER A 186 4.30 4.86 -10.52
N THR A 187 4.37 4.74 -9.18
CA THR A 187 3.19 4.71 -8.32
C THR A 187 2.40 6.01 -8.42
N GLN A 188 3.08 7.17 -8.36
CA GLN A 188 2.43 8.47 -8.49
C GLN A 188 1.75 8.64 -9.84
N LEU A 189 2.41 8.28 -10.95
CA LEU A 189 1.85 8.41 -12.29
C LEU A 189 0.57 7.57 -12.47
N GLU A 190 0.58 6.33 -12.03
CA GLU A 190 -0.60 5.46 -12.14
C GLU A 190 -1.77 5.96 -11.29
N LEU A 191 -1.50 6.41 -10.06
CA LEU A 191 -2.52 6.97 -9.18
C LEU A 191 -3.04 8.31 -9.72
N MET A 192 -2.17 9.13 -10.28
CA MET A 192 -2.55 10.40 -10.90
C MET A 192 -3.54 10.18 -12.04
N GLU A 193 -3.26 9.25 -12.97
CA GLU A 193 -4.17 8.91 -14.07
C GLU A 193 -5.52 8.37 -13.55
N LEU A 194 -5.49 7.56 -12.50
CA LEU A 194 -6.70 7.08 -11.87
C LEU A 194 -7.50 8.24 -11.25
N PHE A 195 -6.83 9.15 -10.53
CA PHE A 195 -7.50 10.25 -9.83
C PHE A 195 -8.07 11.32 -10.76
N LYS A 196 -7.55 11.47 -11.98
CA LYS A 196 -8.18 12.28 -13.04
C LYS A 196 -9.61 11.83 -13.35
N THR A 197 -9.96 10.58 -13.05
CA THR A 197 -11.28 10.02 -13.32
C THR A 197 -12.24 10.10 -12.14
N LEU A 198 -11.83 10.66 -11.00
CA LEU A 198 -12.64 10.73 -9.78
C LEU A 198 -13.64 11.91 -9.74
N ASN A 199 -13.61 12.85 -10.66
CA ASN A 199 -14.50 14.02 -10.69
C ASN A 199 -15.82 13.77 -11.40
#